data_68d0625f1bbe36a7a0fa9b6335eb8989
#
_entry.id   68d0625f1bbe36a7a0fa9b6335eb8989
#
_cell.length_a   1.000
_cell.length_b   1.000
_cell.length_c   1.000
_cell.angle_alpha   90.00
_cell.angle_beta   90.00
_cell.angle_gamma   90.00
#
_symmetry.space_group_name_H-M   'P 1'
#
loop_
_entity.id
_entity.type
_entity.pdbx_description
1 polymer ?
#
loop_
_entity_poly.entity_id
_entity_poly.type
_entity_poly.pdbx_seq_one_letter_code
_entity_poly.pdbx_strand_id
1 'polypeptide(L)'
;MRYPATMNHYTYRAEWCPEQGEYVVRCVELPWLSQWAPTLQGATAAAEESVNEFITERQADGAQLPPPLTERRYSGKFVVRTSPALHARLVIEAAEQNVSMNQWVVQKLSGRVDQQRLGDLFDFD
;
A
#
# COMPACT_ATOMS: atom_id res chain seq x y z
N MET A 1 3.90 22.04 12.50
CA MET A 1 4.69 22.12 11.25
C MET A 1 3.75 22.42 10.10
N ARG A 2 4.01 23.50 9.40
CA ARG A 2 3.21 23.84 8.21
C ARG A 2 3.81 23.11 7.00
N TYR A 3 2.99 22.33 6.35
CA TYR A 3 3.38 21.75 5.07
C TYR A 3 3.29 22.82 3.98
N PRO A 4 4.17 22.76 2.96
CA PRO A 4 4.01 23.64 1.79
C PRO A 4 2.62 23.48 1.18
N ALA A 5 2.08 24.56 0.60
CA ALA A 5 0.75 24.54 -0.01
C ALA A 5 0.62 23.50 -1.13
N THR A 6 1.75 23.08 -1.71
CA THR A 6 1.81 22.07 -2.78
C THR A 6 1.93 20.64 -2.26
N MET A 7 2.11 20.46 -0.93
CA MET A 7 2.27 19.13 -0.36
C MET A 7 0.92 18.49 -0.12
N ASN A 8 0.73 17.27 -0.61
CA ASN A 8 -0.44 16.46 -0.31
C ASN A 8 -0.02 15.24 0.53
N HIS A 9 -1.00 14.61 1.18
CA HIS A 9 -0.75 13.47 2.05
C HIS A 9 -1.09 12.14 1.40
N TYR A 10 -1.24 12.11 0.09
CA TYR A 10 -1.51 10.87 -0.62
C TYR A 10 -0.32 9.92 -0.56
N THR A 11 -0.62 8.66 -0.83
CA THR A 11 0.36 7.58 -0.79
C THR A 11 0.94 7.38 -2.19
N TYR A 12 2.26 7.27 -2.28
CA TYR A 12 2.93 7.07 -3.56
C TYR A 12 3.69 5.74 -3.52
N ARG A 13 3.66 5.06 -4.65
CA ARG A 13 4.45 3.86 -4.87
C ARG A 13 5.43 4.13 -5.99
N ALA A 14 6.70 3.88 -5.71
CA ALA A 14 7.79 4.07 -6.67
C ALA A 14 8.45 2.73 -6.97
N GLU A 15 8.78 2.49 -8.22
CA GLU A 15 9.52 1.30 -8.61
C GLU A 15 10.37 1.57 -9.84
N TRP A 16 11.49 0.86 -9.91
CA TRP A 16 12.35 0.89 -11.08
C TRP A 16 11.81 -0.04 -12.15
N CYS A 17 11.75 0.43 -13.39
CA CYS A 17 11.35 -0.40 -14.52
C CYS A 17 12.56 -0.67 -15.42
N PRO A 18 13.13 -1.88 -15.37
CA PRO A 18 14.32 -2.20 -16.17
C PRO A 18 14.09 -2.08 -17.68
N GLU A 19 12.88 -2.40 -18.12
CA GLU A 19 12.53 -2.37 -19.54
C GLU A 19 12.57 -0.95 -20.12
N GLN A 20 12.15 0.03 -19.32
CA GLN A 20 12.12 1.42 -19.74
C GLN A 20 13.36 2.20 -19.34
N GLY A 21 14.16 1.66 -18.40
CA GLY A 21 15.31 2.37 -17.85
C GLY A 21 14.91 3.61 -17.07
N GLU A 22 13.73 3.59 -16.47
CA GLU A 22 13.19 4.72 -15.73
C GLU A 22 12.48 4.27 -14.47
N TYR A 23 12.32 5.21 -13.54
CA TYR A 23 11.44 5.03 -12.39
C TYR A 23 10.02 5.43 -12.75
N VAL A 24 9.05 4.70 -12.22
CA VAL A 24 7.64 5.08 -12.26
C VAL A 24 7.15 5.34 -10.84
N VAL A 25 6.44 6.44 -10.65
CA VAL A 25 5.81 6.79 -9.37
C VAL A 25 4.32 6.96 -9.61
N ARG A 26 3.52 6.25 -8.83
CA ARG A 26 2.06 6.24 -8.94
C ARG A 26 1.44 6.67 -7.62
N CYS A 27 0.38 7.46 -7.71
CA CYS A 27 -0.46 7.79 -6.56
C CYS A 27 -1.42 6.63 -6.30
N VAL A 28 -1.38 6.06 -5.09
CA VAL A 28 -2.17 4.86 -4.76
C VAL A 28 -3.67 5.19 -4.74
N GLU A 29 -4.06 6.33 -4.18
CA GLU A 29 -5.46 6.76 -4.11
C GLU A 29 -6.02 7.20 -5.47
N LEU A 30 -5.15 7.64 -6.37
CA LEU A 30 -5.50 8.11 -7.71
C LEU A 30 -4.68 7.33 -8.73
N PRO A 31 -5.00 6.04 -8.94
CA PRO A 31 -4.10 5.10 -9.64
C PRO A 31 -3.88 5.42 -11.13
N TRP A 32 -4.70 6.28 -11.73
CA TRP A 32 -4.49 6.73 -13.10
C TRP A 32 -3.40 7.81 -13.21
N LEU A 33 -2.95 8.37 -12.08
CA LEU A 33 -1.88 9.37 -12.06
C LEU A 33 -0.55 8.69 -11.74
N SER A 34 0.28 8.57 -12.77
CA SER A 34 1.63 8.04 -12.67
C SER A 34 2.55 8.85 -13.55
N GLN A 35 3.82 8.95 -13.14
CA GLN A 35 4.83 9.69 -13.91
C GLN A 35 6.12 8.89 -13.97
N TRP A 36 6.85 9.09 -15.03
CA TRP A 36 8.10 8.41 -15.32
C TRP A 36 9.24 9.41 -15.39
N ALA A 37 10.40 9.02 -14.90
CA ALA A 37 11.62 9.81 -15.04
C ALA A 37 12.85 8.92 -14.84
N PRO A 38 14.02 9.35 -15.36
CA PRO A 38 15.26 8.57 -15.18
C PRO A 38 15.73 8.46 -13.73
N THR A 39 15.32 9.42 -12.86
CA THR A 39 15.69 9.41 -11.44
C THR A 39 14.46 9.28 -10.56
N LEU A 40 14.65 8.72 -9.38
CA LEU A 40 13.58 8.58 -8.39
C LEU A 40 13.04 9.95 -7.97
N GLN A 41 13.92 10.91 -7.73
CA GLN A 41 13.52 12.26 -7.35
C GLN A 41 12.70 12.93 -8.47
N GLY A 42 13.13 12.76 -9.72
CA GLY A 42 12.43 13.32 -10.86
C GLY A 42 11.03 12.74 -11.04
N ALA A 43 10.91 11.41 -10.93
CA ALA A 43 9.62 10.75 -11.05
C ALA A 43 8.69 11.14 -9.90
N THR A 44 9.22 11.23 -8.68
CA THR A 44 8.45 11.63 -7.49
C THR A 44 7.95 13.06 -7.63
N ALA A 45 8.82 13.99 -8.03
CA ALA A 45 8.43 15.39 -8.22
C ALA A 45 7.36 15.53 -9.29
N ALA A 46 7.50 14.81 -10.40
CA ALA A 46 6.52 14.84 -11.48
C ALA A 46 5.17 14.26 -11.03
N ALA A 47 5.18 13.18 -10.27
CA ALA A 47 3.95 12.58 -9.74
C ALA A 47 3.25 13.52 -8.76
N GLU A 48 3.98 14.14 -7.85
CA GLU A 48 3.41 15.11 -6.90
C GLU A 48 2.79 16.29 -7.64
N GLU A 49 3.47 16.81 -8.64
CA GLU A 49 2.96 17.91 -9.46
C GLU A 49 1.65 17.54 -10.16
N SER A 50 1.60 16.36 -10.79
CA SER A 50 0.39 15.87 -11.45
C SER A 50 -0.78 15.73 -10.48
N VAL A 51 -0.52 15.21 -9.29
CA VAL A 51 -1.54 15.04 -8.26
C VAL A 51 -2.01 16.40 -7.75
N ASN A 52 -1.10 17.33 -7.51
CA ASN A 52 -1.46 18.67 -7.05
C ASN A 52 -2.30 19.43 -8.08
N GLU A 53 -1.98 19.30 -9.37
CA GLU A 53 -2.79 19.87 -10.44
C GLU A 53 -4.21 19.27 -10.45
N PHE A 54 -4.32 17.96 -10.30
CA PHE A 54 -5.61 17.26 -10.24
C PHE A 54 -6.42 17.75 -9.05
N ILE A 55 -5.81 17.87 -7.87
CA ILE A 55 -6.47 18.36 -6.66
C ILE A 55 -7.00 19.77 -6.88
N THR A 56 -6.19 20.65 -7.43
CA THR A 56 -6.55 22.04 -7.69
C THR A 56 -7.75 22.13 -8.63
N GLU A 57 -7.73 21.39 -9.73
CA GLU A 57 -8.82 21.36 -10.70
C GLU A 57 -10.11 20.82 -10.09
N ARG A 58 -10.03 19.75 -9.30
CA ARG A 58 -11.23 19.16 -8.67
C ARG A 58 -11.80 20.05 -7.59
N GLN A 59 -10.96 20.72 -6.82
CA GLN A 59 -11.43 21.68 -5.82
C GLN A 59 -12.15 22.87 -6.46
N ALA A 60 -11.64 23.35 -7.58
CA ALA A 60 -12.28 24.42 -8.34
C ALA A 60 -13.68 24.02 -8.84
N ASP A 61 -13.86 22.74 -9.20
CA ASP A 61 -15.14 22.18 -9.64
C ASP A 61 -16.07 21.82 -8.47
N GLY A 62 -15.61 21.96 -7.23
CA GLY A 62 -16.39 21.60 -6.05
C GLY A 62 -16.51 20.09 -5.83
N ALA A 63 -15.73 19.29 -6.53
CA ALA A 63 -15.76 17.83 -6.39
C ALA A 63 -15.06 17.39 -5.10
N GLN A 64 -15.57 16.30 -4.51
CA GLN A 64 -14.93 15.70 -3.36
C GLN A 64 -13.77 14.82 -3.80
N LEU A 65 -12.66 14.95 -3.06
CA LEU A 65 -11.48 14.12 -3.27
C LEU A 65 -11.47 12.97 -2.27
N PRO A 66 -10.97 11.79 -2.66
CA PRO A 66 -10.82 10.71 -1.69
C PRO A 66 -9.82 11.13 -0.61
N PRO A 67 -10.06 10.77 0.65
CA PRO A 67 -9.10 11.07 1.70
C PRO A 67 -7.84 10.20 1.52
N PRO A 68 -6.67 10.69 1.95
CA PRO A 68 -5.47 9.85 1.96
C PRO A 68 -5.70 8.56 2.73
N LEU A 69 -5.14 7.47 2.25
CA LEU A 69 -5.31 6.15 2.90
C LEU A 69 -4.84 6.16 4.35
N THR A 70 -3.81 6.92 4.66
CA THR A 70 -3.26 7.01 6.02
C THR A 70 -4.13 7.83 6.96
N GLU A 71 -5.05 8.62 6.43
CA GLU A 71 -5.92 9.51 7.21
C GLU A 71 -7.36 9.00 7.33
N ARG A 72 -7.67 7.86 6.73
CA ARG A 72 -8.98 7.23 6.87
C ARG A 72 -9.10 6.60 8.25
N ARG A 73 -10.33 6.56 8.75
CA ARG A 73 -10.63 5.85 10.00
C ARG A 73 -10.88 4.39 9.70
N TYR A 74 -10.11 3.53 10.35
CA TYR A 74 -10.23 2.08 10.20
C TYR A 74 -10.76 1.48 11.50
N SER A 75 -11.79 0.64 11.39
CA SER A 75 -12.42 0.02 12.57
C SER A 75 -11.61 -1.13 13.14
N GLY A 76 -10.73 -1.71 12.36
CA GLY A 76 -10.06 -2.96 12.72
C GLY A 76 -10.88 -4.20 12.43
N LYS A 77 -12.10 -4.04 11.89
CA LYS A 77 -12.96 -5.17 11.52
C LYS A 77 -13.12 -5.21 10.01
N PHE A 78 -12.86 -6.37 9.43
CA PHE A 78 -13.12 -6.60 8.01
C PHE A 78 -13.37 -8.08 7.78
N VAL A 79 -14.06 -8.40 6.70
CA VAL A 79 -14.43 -9.77 6.36
C VAL A 79 -13.57 -10.25 5.21
N VAL A 80 -13.04 -11.46 5.36
CA VAL A 80 -12.30 -12.14 4.30
C VAL A 80 -13.13 -13.35 3.88
N ARG A 81 -13.43 -13.44 2.58
CA ARG A 81 -14.07 -14.61 1.99
C ARG A 81 -13.01 -15.46 1.32
N THR A 82 -13.00 -16.73 1.65
CA THR A 82 -11.99 -17.66 1.13
C THR A 82 -12.65 -19.00 0.77
N SER A 83 -11.85 -19.98 0.35
CA SER A 83 -12.37 -21.30 0.04
C SER A 83 -12.73 -22.07 1.30
N PRO A 84 -13.70 -22.99 1.23
CA PRO A 84 -14.00 -23.88 2.37
C PRO A 84 -12.77 -24.67 2.84
N ALA A 85 -11.91 -25.07 1.92
CA ALA A 85 -10.70 -25.82 2.26
C ALA A 85 -9.72 -25.00 3.09
N LEU A 86 -9.50 -23.74 2.72
CA LEU A 86 -8.62 -22.85 3.49
C LEU A 86 -9.25 -22.53 4.86
N HIS A 87 -10.56 -22.29 4.91
CA HIS A 87 -11.27 -22.06 6.16
C HIS A 87 -11.07 -23.23 7.12
N ALA A 88 -11.29 -24.45 6.63
CA ALA A 88 -11.10 -25.66 7.42
C ALA A 88 -9.67 -25.78 7.94
N ARG A 89 -8.68 -25.53 7.08
CA ARG A 89 -7.28 -25.62 7.46
C ARG A 89 -6.93 -24.62 8.58
N LEU A 90 -7.45 -23.40 8.48
CA LEU A 90 -7.21 -22.37 9.50
C LEU A 90 -7.82 -22.75 10.84
N VAL A 91 -9.02 -23.36 10.83
CA VAL A 91 -9.67 -23.84 12.04
C VAL A 91 -8.84 -24.95 12.70
N ILE A 92 -8.35 -25.89 11.89
CA ILE A 92 -7.53 -27.01 12.37
C ILE A 92 -6.22 -26.50 12.96
N GLU A 93 -5.53 -25.62 12.24
CA GLU A 93 -4.26 -25.06 12.69
C GLU A 93 -4.42 -24.28 14.00
N ALA A 94 -5.49 -23.47 14.10
CA ALA A 94 -5.78 -22.73 15.32
C ALA A 94 -6.00 -23.66 16.50
N ALA A 95 -6.74 -24.75 16.31
CA ALA A 95 -6.97 -25.75 17.33
C ALA A 95 -5.66 -26.42 17.77
N GLU A 96 -4.79 -26.76 16.82
CA GLU A 96 -3.47 -27.33 17.11
C GLU A 96 -2.60 -26.37 17.93
N GLN A 97 -2.70 -25.08 17.66
CA GLN A 97 -1.95 -24.04 18.37
C GLN A 97 -2.64 -23.58 19.66
N ASN A 98 -3.81 -24.10 19.93
CA ASN A 98 -4.58 -23.78 21.13
C ASN A 98 -4.94 -22.29 21.23
N VAL A 99 -5.25 -21.68 20.09
CA VAL A 99 -5.69 -20.28 19.97
C VAL A 99 -7.00 -20.22 19.20
N SER A 100 -7.70 -19.08 19.27
CA SER A 100 -8.89 -18.88 18.43
C SER A 100 -8.51 -18.76 16.96
N MET A 101 -9.45 -19.07 16.06
CA MET A 101 -9.21 -18.89 14.63
C MET A 101 -8.86 -17.44 14.32
N ASN A 102 -9.55 -16.48 14.94
CA ASN A 102 -9.27 -15.06 14.73
C ASN A 102 -7.83 -14.70 15.15
N GLN A 103 -7.39 -15.17 16.31
CA GLN A 103 -6.02 -14.95 16.77
C GLN A 103 -4.99 -15.56 15.82
N TRP A 104 -5.26 -16.76 15.33
CA TRP A 104 -4.37 -17.45 14.40
C TRP A 104 -4.26 -16.67 13.07
N VAL A 105 -5.40 -16.25 12.52
CA VAL A 105 -5.44 -15.47 11.29
C VAL A 105 -4.70 -14.14 11.46
N VAL A 106 -4.94 -13.42 12.56
CA VAL A 106 -4.25 -12.16 12.83
C VAL A 106 -2.74 -12.36 12.91
N GLN A 107 -2.28 -13.43 13.57
CA GLN A 107 -0.86 -13.76 13.63
C GLN A 107 -0.27 -13.98 12.25
N LYS A 108 -0.99 -14.70 11.38
CA LYS A 108 -0.55 -14.95 9.99
C LYS A 108 -0.48 -13.67 9.17
N LEU A 109 -1.46 -12.80 9.33
CA LEU A 109 -1.55 -11.54 8.56
C LEU A 109 -0.65 -10.44 9.10
N SER A 110 -0.23 -10.50 10.35
CA SER A 110 0.56 -9.43 10.97
C SER A 110 1.94 -9.26 10.33
N GLY A 111 2.32 -10.16 9.44
CA GLY A 111 3.54 -10.00 8.67
C GLY A 111 4.81 -10.07 9.50
N ARG A 112 4.76 -10.73 10.67
CA ARG A 112 5.99 -11.05 11.37
C ARG A 112 6.76 -12.04 10.53
N VAL A 113 7.52 -11.48 9.59
CA VAL A 113 8.52 -12.25 8.88
C VAL A 113 9.52 -12.66 9.95
N ASP A 114 9.55 -13.94 10.25
CA ASP A 114 10.58 -14.52 11.09
C ASP A 114 11.92 -14.08 10.52
N GLN A 115 12.81 -13.56 11.35
CA GLN A 115 14.15 -13.15 10.91
C GLN A 115 14.86 -14.25 10.14
N GLN A 116 14.57 -15.49 10.47
CA GLN A 116 15.07 -16.66 9.78
C GLN A 116 14.60 -16.70 8.31
N ARG A 117 13.33 -16.36 8.06
CA ARG A 117 12.79 -16.29 6.70
C ARG A 117 13.37 -15.12 5.90
N LEU A 118 13.69 -14.04 6.57
CA LEU A 118 14.36 -12.92 5.91
C LEU A 118 15.77 -13.30 5.48
N GLY A 119 16.48 -14.06 6.31
CA GLY A 119 17.78 -14.62 5.95
C GLY A 119 17.70 -15.51 4.71
N ASP A 120 16.70 -16.38 4.66
CA ASP A 120 16.49 -17.29 3.52
C ASP A 120 16.18 -16.53 2.23
N LEU A 121 15.47 -15.41 2.31
CA LEU A 121 15.16 -14.58 1.15
C LEU A 121 16.38 -13.88 0.57
N PHE A 122 17.38 -13.60 1.39
CA PHE A 122 18.59 -12.91 0.97
C PHE A 122 19.79 -13.83 0.81
N ASP A 123 19.62 -15.12 1.05
CA ASP A 123 20.66 -16.13 0.87
C ASP A 123 20.57 -16.66 -0.56
N PHE A 124 21.22 -15.96 -1.47
CA PHE A 124 21.31 -16.37 -2.87
C PHE A 124 22.52 -17.27 -3.05
N ASP A 125 22.30 -18.52 -3.24
CA ASP A 125 23.34 -19.44 -3.67
C ASP A 125 23.54 -19.40 -5.17
#